data_22b8bf956235fdaa56a706cea3dc0e07
#
_entry.id   22b8bf956235fdaa56a706cea3dc0e07
#
_cell.length_a   1.000
_cell.length_b   1.000
_cell.length_c   1.000
_cell.angle_alpha   90.00
_cell.angle_beta   90.00
_cell.angle_gamma   90.00
#
_symmetry.space_group_name_H-M   'P 1'
#
loop_
_entity.id
_entity.type
_entity.pdbx_description
1 polymer ?
#
loop_
_entity_poly.entity_id
_entity_poly.type
_entity_poly.pdbx_seq_one_letter_code
_entity_poly.pdbx_strand_id
1 'polypeptide(L)'
;MSQIYISRTGPPGEVSERRPQPRPVPGPGEVLIRMKAAAINPADLNFIEGTYGKKPVLPCVPGMEGSGVIDSVGETVADSFPNLTPGTLVLPLASPGNWSTWRVLPATDVLALPAATDPLQAALLRINPATAWGLLHAAAAPAPDSWVVQNAASSAAGHCVIQVAKSLGLKTLNFVRRPESIASCLAIGADLVFLDDADGLTAAKAALADAGAPAPALALNAVGGDSALRLLDLLGIGGNHVTYGAMARQALKVPNGLLIFKTLVLRGFWLSRWQESLEPGALTEIYLTLARLANIGRLQQQIAATYPIEEYLAALTHAATSARNGKVLLTF
;
A
#
# COMPACT_ATOMS: atom_id res chain seq x y z
N MET A 1 -17.81 -11.93 -19.04
CA MET A 1 -17.26 -11.78 -17.69
C MET A 1 -16.15 -12.79 -17.50
N SER A 2 -15.06 -12.41 -16.81
CA SER A 2 -13.83 -13.19 -16.79
C SER A 2 -13.05 -13.01 -15.50
N GLN A 3 -12.06 -13.88 -15.29
CA GLN A 3 -11.08 -13.81 -14.21
C GLN A 3 -9.70 -14.13 -14.75
N ILE A 4 -8.66 -13.61 -14.11
CA ILE A 4 -7.29 -14.01 -14.36
C ILE A 4 -6.96 -15.17 -13.44
N TYR A 5 -6.33 -16.20 -14.01
CA TYR A 5 -6.10 -17.48 -13.33
C TYR A 5 -4.64 -17.90 -13.51
N ILE A 6 -4.06 -18.46 -12.46
CA ILE A 6 -2.72 -19.06 -12.50
C ILE A 6 -2.78 -20.50 -11.98
N SER A 7 -2.15 -21.41 -12.70
CA SER A 7 -2.03 -22.84 -12.33
C SER A 7 -0.61 -23.24 -11.92
N ARG A 8 0.36 -22.37 -12.17
CA ARG A 8 1.77 -22.52 -11.80
C ARG A 8 2.38 -21.15 -11.51
N THR A 9 3.50 -21.12 -10.80
CA THR A 9 4.30 -19.90 -10.62
C THR A 9 5.24 -19.69 -11.81
N GLY A 10 5.61 -18.43 -12.07
CA GLY A 10 6.53 -18.04 -13.13
C GLY A 10 6.31 -16.57 -13.56
N PRO A 11 6.92 -16.14 -14.69
CA PRO A 11 6.72 -14.81 -15.21
C PRO A 11 5.24 -14.50 -15.40
N PRO A 12 4.71 -13.38 -14.84
CA PRO A 12 3.27 -13.12 -14.82
C PRO A 12 2.60 -13.18 -16.19
N GLY A 13 3.24 -12.63 -17.24
CA GLY A 13 2.70 -12.66 -18.60
C GLY A 13 2.65 -14.05 -19.26
N GLU A 14 3.39 -15.04 -18.72
CA GLU A 14 3.48 -16.40 -19.28
C GLU A 14 2.58 -17.40 -18.55
N VAL A 15 2.31 -17.15 -17.26
CA VAL A 15 1.59 -18.10 -16.40
C VAL A 15 0.16 -17.68 -16.08
N SER A 16 -0.19 -16.42 -16.38
CA SER A 16 -1.54 -15.90 -16.21
C SER A 16 -2.37 -16.13 -17.44
N GLU A 17 -3.60 -16.57 -17.25
CA GLU A 17 -4.57 -16.75 -18.33
C GLU A 17 -5.92 -16.15 -17.96
N ARG A 18 -6.61 -15.55 -18.91
CA ARG A 18 -7.97 -15.09 -18.73
C ARG A 18 -8.95 -16.22 -19.02
N ARG A 19 -9.81 -16.51 -18.06
CA ARG A 19 -10.84 -17.55 -18.17
C ARG A 19 -12.23 -16.96 -18.05
N PRO A 20 -13.25 -17.50 -18.75
CA PRO A 20 -14.64 -17.16 -18.50
C PRO A 20 -14.99 -17.40 -17.03
N GLN A 21 -15.83 -16.53 -16.48
CA GLN A 21 -16.36 -16.67 -15.13
C GLN A 21 -17.88 -16.55 -15.16
N PRO A 22 -18.63 -17.66 -14.95
CA PRO A 22 -20.07 -17.57 -14.77
C PRO A 22 -20.39 -16.77 -13.51
N ARG A 23 -21.54 -16.11 -13.48
CA ARG A 23 -21.99 -15.38 -12.28
C ARG A 23 -22.32 -16.41 -11.18
N PRO A 24 -21.60 -16.38 -10.05
CA PRO A 24 -21.87 -17.31 -8.95
C PRO A 24 -23.12 -16.86 -8.15
N VAL A 25 -23.59 -17.74 -7.29
CA VAL A 25 -24.68 -17.45 -6.32
C VAL A 25 -24.06 -17.50 -4.92
N PRO A 26 -24.27 -16.47 -4.09
CA PRO A 26 -23.75 -16.49 -2.71
C PRO A 26 -24.56 -17.48 -1.86
N GLY A 27 -23.87 -18.23 -1.02
CA GLY A 27 -24.48 -19.08 0.00
C GLY A 27 -24.92 -18.29 1.25
N PRO A 28 -25.48 -18.99 2.27
CA PRO A 28 -25.83 -18.36 3.54
C PRO A 28 -24.62 -17.66 4.18
N GLY A 29 -24.80 -16.41 4.66
CA GLY A 29 -23.73 -15.61 5.26
C GLY A 29 -22.71 -15.03 4.26
N GLU A 30 -22.89 -15.27 2.96
CA GLU A 30 -21.99 -14.77 1.91
C GLU A 30 -22.60 -13.62 1.12
N VAL A 31 -21.74 -12.84 0.50
CA VAL A 31 -22.13 -11.78 -0.45
C VAL A 31 -21.48 -12.03 -1.80
N LEU A 32 -22.21 -11.71 -2.87
CA LEU A 32 -21.69 -11.64 -4.22
C LEU A 32 -21.30 -10.19 -4.51
N ILE A 33 -20.04 -9.98 -4.87
CA ILE A 33 -19.48 -8.68 -5.23
C ILE A 33 -19.21 -8.67 -6.73
N ARG A 34 -19.72 -7.66 -7.43
CA ARG A 34 -19.30 -7.30 -8.77
C ARG A 34 -18.13 -6.32 -8.65
N MET A 35 -16.94 -6.77 -9.00
CA MET A 35 -15.75 -5.95 -8.91
C MET A 35 -15.82 -4.74 -9.84
N LYS A 36 -15.24 -3.62 -9.41
CA LYS A 36 -15.14 -2.37 -10.18
C LYS A 36 -13.72 -2.12 -10.64
N ALA A 37 -12.76 -2.30 -9.73
CA ALA A 37 -11.36 -2.15 -10.05
C ALA A 37 -10.50 -3.02 -9.12
N ALA A 38 -9.32 -3.41 -9.61
CA ALA A 38 -8.29 -4.09 -8.83
C ALA A 38 -6.90 -3.57 -9.23
N ALA A 39 -6.05 -3.30 -8.25
CA ALA A 39 -4.70 -2.81 -8.51
C ALA A 39 -3.75 -3.94 -8.93
N ILE A 40 -2.71 -3.55 -9.66
CA ILE A 40 -1.53 -4.38 -9.91
C ILE A 40 -0.37 -3.80 -9.09
N ASN A 41 0.01 -4.52 -8.03
CA ASN A 41 1.11 -4.18 -7.15
C ASN A 41 2.37 -5.01 -7.46
N PRO A 42 3.57 -4.55 -7.10
CA PRO A 42 4.76 -5.40 -7.13
C PRO A 42 4.57 -6.71 -6.33
N ALA A 43 3.81 -6.66 -5.23
CA ALA A 43 3.46 -7.84 -4.44
C ALA A 43 2.63 -8.87 -5.22
N ASP A 44 1.74 -8.44 -6.12
CA ASP A 44 0.97 -9.33 -6.99
C ASP A 44 1.89 -10.04 -7.99
N LEU A 45 2.82 -9.31 -8.61
CA LEU A 45 3.79 -9.87 -9.55
C LEU A 45 4.70 -10.88 -8.84
N ASN A 46 5.26 -10.52 -7.69
CA ASN A 46 6.07 -11.42 -6.87
C ASN A 46 5.29 -12.65 -6.38
N PHE A 47 3.99 -12.50 -6.10
CA PHE A 47 3.12 -13.61 -5.72
C PHE A 47 2.95 -14.60 -6.88
N ILE A 48 2.69 -14.11 -8.08
CA ILE A 48 2.59 -14.92 -9.29
C ILE A 48 3.93 -15.61 -9.61
N GLU A 49 5.05 -14.90 -9.46
CA GLU A 49 6.39 -15.46 -9.61
C GLU A 49 6.76 -16.49 -8.53
N GLY A 50 6.02 -16.52 -7.41
CA GLY A 50 6.34 -17.36 -6.26
C GLY A 50 7.52 -16.85 -5.42
N THR A 51 7.89 -15.58 -5.55
CA THR A 51 8.98 -14.92 -4.80
C THR A 51 8.49 -14.10 -3.61
N TYR A 52 7.16 -13.89 -3.47
CA TYR A 52 6.55 -13.18 -2.35
C TYR A 52 6.60 -14.01 -1.06
N GLY A 53 6.56 -13.34 0.11
CA GLY A 53 6.63 -13.98 1.42
C GLY A 53 5.54 -15.03 1.69
N LYS A 54 4.35 -14.87 1.09
CA LYS A 54 3.28 -15.88 1.10
C LYS A 54 3.16 -16.48 -0.31
N LYS A 55 3.39 -17.79 -0.40
CA LYS A 55 3.28 -18.51 -1.69
C LYS A 55 1.81 -18.69 -2.11
N PRO A 56 1.51 -18.69 -3.42
CA PRO A 56 0.17 -19.05 -3.89
C PRO A 56 -0.17 -20.49 -3.60
N VAL A 57 -1.40 -20.72 -3.17
CA VAL A 57 -2.02 -22.05 -3.20
C VAL A 57 -2.65 -22.18 -4.58
N LEU A 58 -2.05 -23.00 -5.41
CA LEU A 58 -2.43 -23.17 -6.80
C LEU A 58 -3.44 -24.31 -6.99
N PRO A 59 -4.37 -24.16 -7.93
CA PRO A 59 -4.57 -23.02 -8.80
C PRO A 59 -5.33 -21.87 -8.10
N CYS A 60 -5.12 -20.59 -8.51
CA CYS A 60 -5.80 -19.47 -7.88
C CYS A 60 -6.00 -18.26 -8.81
N VAL A 61 -6.84 -17.32 -8.35
CA VAL A 61 -7.01 -15.99 -8.93
C VAL A 61 -6.12 -15.02 -8.14
N PRO A 62 -5.22 -14.26 -8.78
CA PRO A 62 -4.41 -13.23 -8.13
C PRO A 62 -5.21 -11.99 -7.73
N GLY A 63 -4.50 -10.97 -7.28
CA GLY A 63 -5.03 -9.63 -6.92
C GLY A 63 -5.18 -9.46 -5.42
N MET A 64 -4.25 -8.67 -4.85
CA MET A 64 -4.19 -8.42 -3.40
C MET A 64 -5.19 -7.38 -2.93
N GLU A 65 -5.61 -6.45 -3.78
CA GLU A 65 -6.56 -5.39 -3.46
C GLU A 65 -7.48 -5.07 -4.62
N GLY A 66 -8.65 -4.54 -4.30
CA GLY A 66 -9.65 -4.11 -5.26
C GLY A 66 -10.87 -3.54 -4.56
N SER A 67 -11.82 -3.05 -5.32
CA SER A 67 -13.13 -2.57 -4.88
C SER A 67 -14.23 -3.16 -5.75
N GLY A 68 -15.43 -3.21 -5.23
CA GLY A 68 -16.59 -3.67 -5.96
C GLY A 68 -17.90 -3.18 -5.35
N VAL A 69 -19.00 -3.54 -5.94
CA VAL A 69 -20.34 -3.28 -5.39
C VAL A 69 -21.00 -4.61 -5.08
N ILE A 70 -21.79 -4.63 -4.00
CA ILE A 70 -22.63 -5.77 -3.68
C ILE A 70 -23.63 -5.95 -4.83
N ASP A 71 -23.67 -7.14 -5.40
CA ASP A 71 -24.61 -7.53 -6.44
C ASP A 71 -25.82 -8.25 -5.83
N SER A 72 -25.56 -9.19 -4.93
CA SER A 72 -26.58 -9.91 -4.17
C SER A 72 -25.99 -10.41 -2.85
N VAL A 73 -26.87 -10.72 -1.91
CA VAL A 73 -26.52 -11.25 -0.58
C VAL A 73 -27.21 -12.60 -0.37
N GLY A 74 -26.52 -13.52 0.32
CA GLY A 74 -27.11 -14.77 0.76
C GLY A 74 -28.02 -14.61 1.97
N GLU A 75 -28.68 -15.69 2.34
CA GLU A 75 -29.51 -15.74 3.54
C GLU A 75 -28.71 -15.31 4.78
N THR A 76 -29.38 -14.73 5.75
CA THR A 76 -28.84 -14.24 7.05
C THR A 76 -27.94 -13.01 7.00
N VAL A 77 -27.48 -12.57 5.81
CA VAL A 77 -26.61 -11.39 5.72
C VAL A 77 -27.35 -10.12 6.12
N ALA A 78 -28.59 -9.95 5.66
CA ALA A 78 -29.38 -8.74 5.94
C ALA A 78 -29.60 -8.51 7.45
N ASP A 79 -29.73 -9.57 8.23
CA ASP A 79 -29.95 -9.51 9.67
C ASP A 79 -28.68 -9.13 10.43
N SER A 80 -27.51 -9.67 10.00
CA SER A 80 -26.25 -9.50 10.69
C SER A 80 -25.41 -8.31 10.17
N PHE A 81 -25.61 -7.95 8.90
CA PHE A 81 -24.84 -6.91 8.19
C PHE A 81 -25.78 -5.99 7.39
N PRO A 82 -26.62 -5.19 8.05
CA PRO A 82 -27.68 -4.40 7.39
C PRO A 82 -27.15 -3.34 6.41
N ASN A 83 -25.85 -3.01 6.48
CA ASN A 83 -25.19 -2.08 5.58
C ASN A 83 -24.63 -2.75 4.30
N LEU A 84 -24.65 -4.09 4.19
CA LEU A 84 -24.25 -4.82 3.00
C LEU A 84 -25.45 -5.11 2.11
N THR A 85 -25.95 -4.10 1.42
CA THR A 85 -27.09 -4.20 0.50
C THR A 85 -26.66 -4.10 -0.96
N PRO A 86 -27.46 -4.65 -1.91
CA PRO A 86 -27.16 -4.48 -3.34
C PRO A 86 -26.94 -3.01 -3.71
N GLY A 87 -25.86 -2.75 -4.48
CA GLY A 87 -25.43 -1.40 -4.84
C GLY A 87 -24.42 -0.75 -3.87
N THR A 88 -24.25 -1.28 -2.66
CA THR A 88 -23.25 -0.76 -1.71
C THR A 88 -21.83 -0.97 -2.25
N LEU A 89 -21.03 0.11 -2.30
CA LEU A 89 -19.59 0.04 -2.60
C LEU A 89 -18.84 -0.61 -1.43
N VAL A 90 -17.99 -1.57 -1.74
CA VAL A 90 -17.30 -2.36 -0.72
C VAL A 90 -15.82 -2.55 -1.01
N LEU A 91 -15.07 -2.75 0.06
CA LEU A 91 -13.67 -3.18 0.07
C LEU A 91 -13.61 -4.66 0.48
N PRO A 92 -13.23 -5.59 -0.40
CA PRO A 92 -12.91 -6.96 -0.03
C PRO A 92 -11.69 -7.01 0.89
N LEU A 93 -11.81 -7.61 2.06
CA LEU A 93 -10.72 -7.74 3.03
C LEU A 93 -9.89 -9.00 2.81
N ALA A 94 -10.49 -10.06 2.26
CA ALA A 94 -9.77 -11.28 1.89
C ALA A 94 -8.93 -11.10 0.62
N SER A 95 -7.76 -11.75 0.59
CA SER A 95 -6.86 -11.78 -0.58
C SER A 95 -6.05 -13.08 -0.64
N PRO A 96 -5.63 -13.52 -1.85
CA PRO A 96 -5.86 -12.92 -3.17
C PRO A 96 -7.29 -13.12 -3.70
N GLY A 97 -7.52 -12.81 -4.99
CA GLY A 97 -8.78 -13.11 -5.68
C GLY A 97 -9.46 -11.90 -6.33
N ASN A 98 -8.83 -10.71 -6.31
CA ASN A 98 -9.48 -9.50 -6.82
C ASN A 98 -9.40 -9.32 -8.35
N TRP A 99 -8.60 -10.11 -9.06
CA TRP A 99 -8.53 -10.03 -10.53
C TRP A 99 -9.61 -10.90 -11.18
N SER A 100 -10.86 -10.61 -10.83
CA SER A 100 -12.05 -11.34 -11.30
C SER A 100 -13.25 -10.40 -11.38
N THR A 101 -14.18 -10.65 -12.31
CA THR A 101 -15.43 -9.89 -12.41
C THR A 101 -16.33 -10.10 -11.19
N TRP A 102 -16.33 -11.33 -10.63
CA TRP A 102 -17.17 -11.71 -9.51
C TRP A 102 -16.36 -12.25 -8.35
N ARG A 103 -16.75 -11.87 -7.14
CA ARG A 103 -16.24 -12.49 -5.91
C ARG A 103 -17.39 -12.89 -4.99
N VAL A 104 -17.36 -14.11 -4.49
CA VAL A 104 -18.17 -14.52 -3.34
C VAL A 104 -17.26 -14.50 -2.12
N LEU A 105 -17.70 -13.84 -1.05
CA LEU A 105 -16.97 -13.75 0.22
C LEU A 105 -17.96 -13.87 1.38
N PRO A 106 -17.50 -14.41 2.53
CA PRO A 106 -18.20 -14.23 3.80
C PRO A 106 -18.44 -12.73 4.05
N ALA A 107 -19.61 -12.37 4.55
CA ALA A 107 -19.95 -10.98 4.84
C ALA A 107 -18.98 -10.33 5.85
N THR A 108 -18.38 -11.13 6.74
CA THR A 108 -17.32 -10.73 7.68
C THR A 108 -16.04 -10.23 6.99
N ASP A 109 -15.79 -10.66 5.76
CA ASP A 109 -14.60 -10.32 4.98
C ASP A 109 -14.86 -9.16 4.00
N VAL A 110 -15.92 -8.41 4.23
CA VAL A 110 -16.34 -7.32 3.35
C VAL A 110 -16.63 -6.06 4.16
N LEU A 111 -16.02 -4.95 3.79
CA LEU A 111 -16.26 -3.65 4.43
C LEU A 111 -17.07 -2.74 3.52
N ALA A 112 -18.24 -2.30 3.98
CA ALA A 112 -19.01 -1.24 3.33
C ALA A 112 -18.25 0.09 3.42
N LEU A 113 -18.11 0.77 2.30
CA LEU A 113 -17.47 2.09 2.21
C LEU A 113 -18.51 3.20 2.14
N PRO A 114 -18.16 4.44 2.55
CA PRO A 114 -19.04 5.59 2.36
C PRO A 114 -19.43 5.76 0.88
N ALA A 115 -20.69 6.09 0.62
CA ALA A 115 -21.24 6.18 -0.74
C ALA A 115 -20.53 7.20 -1.64
N ALA A 116 -19.89 8.22 -1.07
CA ALA A 116 -19.12 9.23 -1.81
C ALA A 116 -17.71 8.75 -2.22
N THR A 117 -17.31 7.52 -1.84
CA THR A 117 -15.96 7.03 -2.15
C THR A 117 -15.85 6.69 -3.65
N ASP A 118 -14.82 7.23 -4.30
CA ASP A 118 -14.49 6.89 -5.67
C ASP A 118 -14.05 5.42 -5.77
N PRO A 119 -14.66 4.59 -6.66
CA PRO A 119 -14.34 3.18 -6.74
C PRO A 119 -12.88 2.86 -7.10
N LEU A 120 -12.22 3.72 -7.90
CA LEU A 120 -10.82 3.52 -8.27
C LEU A 120 -9.89 3.83 -7.09
N GLN A 121 -10.18 4.89 -6.32
CA GLN A 121 -9.46 5.19 -5.07
C GLN A 121 -9.74 4.12 -4.00
N ALA A 122 -10.97 3.62 -3.91
CA ALA A 122 -11.34 2.52 -3.03
C ALA A 122 -10.52 1.25 -3.30
N ALA A 123 -10.28 0.92 -4.58
CA ALA A 123 -9.48 -0.23 -4.98
C ALA A 123 -8.01 -0.16 -4.54
N LEU A 124 -7.54 1.01 -4.12
CA LEU A 124 -6.17 1.28 -3.71
C LEU A 124 -6.00 1.42 -2.19
N LEU A 125 -7.07 1.34 -1.40
CA LEU A 125 -7.02 1.63 0.06
C LEU A 125 -6.29 0.55 0.86
N ARG A 126 -6.34 -0.71 0.38
CA ARG A 126 -5.99 -1.86 1.22
C ARG A 126 -4.49 -2.05 1.43
N ILE A 127 -3.66 -1.67 0.48
CA ILE A 127 -2.21 -1.94 0.52
C ILE A 127 -1.41 -0.69 0.91
N ASN A 128 -1.28 0.29 0.04
CA ASN A 128 -0.36 1.41 0.28
C ASN A 128 -0.83 2.34 1.40
N PRO A 129 -2.10 2.77 1.48
CA PRO A 129 -2.58 3.57 2.59
C PRO A 129 -2.51 2.86 3.94
N ALA A 130 -2.90 1.58 3.98
CA ALA A 130 -2.81 0.78 5.21
C ALA A 130 -1.34 0.53 5.62
N THR A 131 -0.43 0.35 4.65
CA THR A 131 1.02 0.28 4.91
C THR A 131 1.51 1.58 5.52
N ALA A 132 1.18 2.74 4.94
CA ALA A 132 1.56 4.04 5.47
C ALA A 132 1.02 4.26 6.88
N TRP A 133 -0.26 3.93 7.12
CA TRP A 133 -0.86 3.99 8.45
C TRP A 133 -0.12 3.13 9.45
N GLY A 134 0.11 1.85 9.14
CA GLY A 134 0.82 0.92 10.00
C GLY A 134 2.25 1.33 10.30
N LEU A 135 2.99 1.81 9.30
CA LEU A 135 4.36 2.31 9.46
C LEU A 135 4.44 3.49 10.43
N LEU A 136 3.48 4.40 10.38
CA LEU A 136 3.43 5.59 11.22
C LEU A 136 2.93 5.30 12.64
N HIS A 137 2.21 4.20 12.87
CA HIS A 137 1.64 3.85 14.18
C HIS A 137 2.33 2.67 14.87
N ALA A 138 2.85 1.69 14.11
CA ALA A 138 3.32 0.43 14.67
C ALA A 138 4.73 0.48 15.31
N ALA A 139 5.55 1.45 14.95
CA ALA A 139 6.95 1.47 15.39
C ALA A 139 7.21 2.27 16.67
N ALA A 140 6.49 3.29 16.92
CA ALA A 140 6.33 4.21 18.06
C ALA A 140 5.62 5.41 17.44
N ALA A 141 4.33 5.57 17.68
CA ALA A 141 3.59 6.71 17.13
C ALA A 141 4.38 8.00 17.41
N PRO A 142 4.96 8.65 16.40
CA PRO A 142 5.73 9.87 16.63
C PRO A 142 4.80 10.91 17.24
N ALA A 143 5.30 11.70 18.19
CA ALA A 143 4.53 12.82 18.72
C ALA A 143 4.21 13.83 17.60
N PRO A 144 3.12 14.59 17.68
CA PRO A 144 2.85 15.69 16.76
C PRO A 144 4.09 16.59 16.57
N ASP A 145 4.26 17.14 15.39
CA ASP A 145 5.42 17.94 14.94
C ASP A 145 6.75 17.17 14.84
N SER A 146 6.76 15.86 15.14
CA SER A 146 7.95 15.03 14.95
C SER A 146 8.27 14.85 13.47
N TRP A 147 9.56 14.68 13.17
CA TRP A 147 10.04 14.37 11.83
C TRP A 147 10.09 12.88 11.57
N VAL A 148 9.55 12.49 10.42
CA VAL A 148 9.66 11.16 9.83
C VAL A 148 10.50 11.28 8.57
N VAL A 149 11.52 10.44 8.43
CA VAL A 149 12.33 10.38 7.21
C VAL A 149 12.03 9.12 6.42
N GLN A 150 11.92 9.23 5.10
CA GLN A 150 11.72 8.08 4.23
C GLN A 150 12.55 8.12 2.96
N ASN A 151 12.89 6.96 2.42
CA ASN A 151 13.37 6.81 1.05
C ASN A 151 12.25 6.33 0.10
N ALA A 152 12.54 6.28 -1.21
CA ALA A 152 11.55 5.96 -2.24
C ALA A 152 10.24 6.77 -2.10
N ALA A 153 10.34 8.04 -1.68
CA ALA A 153 9.18 8.88 -1.37
C ALA A 153 8.23 9.10 -2.56
N SER A 154 8.73 9.02 -3.80
CA SER A 154 7.92 9.09 -5.02
C SER A 154 7.20 7.78 -5.39
N SER A 155 7.33 6.73 -4.59
CA SER A 155 6.53 5.51 -4.77
C SER A 155 5.09 5.70 -4.27
N ALA A 156 4.16 4.84 -4.69
CA ALA A 156 2.79 4.92 -4.21
C ALA A 156 2.69 4.81 -2.67
N ALA A 157 3.49 3.94 -2.04
CA ALA A 157 3.55 3.85 -0.59
C ALA A 157 4.16 5.12 0.04
N GLY A 158 5.24 5.66 -0.55
CA GLY A 158 5.86 6.90 -0.08
C GLY A 158 4.93 8.11 -0.17
N HIS A 159 4.17 8.24 -1.25
CA HIS A 159 3.12 9.26 -1.37
C HIS A 159 2.04 9.11 -0.29
N CYS A 160 1.61 7.87 0.01
CA CYS A 160 0.67 7.63 1.10
C CYS A 160 1.26 8.01 2.47
N VAL A 161 2.55 7.72 2.72
CA VAL A 161 3.23 8.13 3.97
C VAL A 161 3.20 9.64 4.13
N ILE A 162 3.54 10.43 3.08
CA ILE A 162 3.49 11.90 3.13
C ILE A 162 2.10 12.39 3.52
N GLN A 163 1.06 11.90 2.83
CA GLN A 163 -0.31 12.36 3.03
C GLN A 163 -0.89 11.94 4.39
N VAL A 164 -0.63 10.69 4.82
CA VAL A 164 -1.07 10.21 6.14
C VAL A 164 -0.30 10.93 7.25
N ALA A 165 1.01 11.10 7.13
CA ALA A 165 1.82 11.85 8.10
C ALA A 165 1.29 13.28 8.28
N LYS A 166 0.99 13.97 7.18
CA LYS A 166 0.38 15.31 7.22
C LYS A 166 -0.98 15.31 7.93
N SER A 167 -1.80 14.29 7.73
CA SER A 167 -3.10 14.18 8.43
C SER A 167 -2.96 13.93 9.93
N LEU A 168 -1.80 13.44 10.37
CA LEU A 168 -1.44 13.18 11.77
C LEU A 168 -0.64 14.34 12.41
N GLY A 169 -0.43 15.44 11.68
CA GLY A 169 0.39 16.58 12.16
C GLY A 169 1.88 16.29 12.23
N LEU A 170 2.37 15.30 11.48
CA LEU A 170 3.79 14.95 11.40
C LEU A 170 4.46 15.71 10.25
N LYS A 171 5.76 15.95 10.39
CA LYS A 171 6.62 16.50 9.34
C LYS A 171 7.39 15.40 8.64
N THR A 172 7.62 15.56 7.33
CA THR A 172 8.29 14.55 6.52
C THR A 172 9.54 15.08 5.83
N LEU A 173 10.64 14.31 5.92
CA LEU A 173 11.83 14.44 5.12
C LEU A 173 11.92 13.26 4.15
N ASN A 174 12.02 13.55 2.88
CA ASN A 174 11.73 12.61 1.81
C ASN A 174 12.91 12.50 0.85
N PHE A 175 13.41 11.29 0.61
CA PHE A 175 14.41 11.04 -0.40
C PHE A 175 13.80 10.45 -1.66
N VAL A 176 14.14 11.03 -2.81
CA VAL A 176 13.72 10.59 -4.14
C VAL A 176 14.93 10.31 -5.01
N ARG A 177 14.81 9.34 -5.92
CA ARG A 177 15.91 8.96 -6.81
C ARG A 177 16.11 9.94 -7.96
N ARG A 178 15.05 10.62 -8.39
CA ARG A 178 15.04 11.45 -9.59
C ARG A 178 14.61 12.87 -9.28
N PRO A 179 15.29 13.90 -9.83
CA PRO A 179 14.96 15.30 -9.57
C PRO A 179 13.51 15.67 -9.91
N GLU A 180 12.98 15.13 -11.02
CA GLU A 180 11.59 15.39 -11.45
C GLU A 180 10.53 14.91 -10.44
N SER A 181 10.90 14.02 -9.52
CA SER A 181 9.99 13.54 -8.48
C SER A 181 9.87 14.49 -7.28
N ILE A 182 10.72 15.50 -7.16
CA ILE A 182 10.71 16.44 -6.05
C ILE A 182 9.39 17.23 -6.04
N ALA A 183 9.02 17.81 -7.18
CA ALA A 183 7.81 18.62 -7.30
C ALA A 183 6.54 17.83 -6.96
N SER A 184 6.46 16.56 -7.38
CA SER A 184 5.29 15.72 -7.09
C SER A 184 5.14 15.40 -5.59
N CYS A 185 6.24 15.20 -4.86
CA CYS A 185 6.20 15.01 -3.42
C CYS A 185 5.80 16.30 -2.67
N LEU A 186 6.34 17.44 -3.08
CA LEU A 186 5.97 18.74 -2.49
C LEU A 186 4.49 19.05 -2.72
N ALA A 187 3.96 18.78 -3.91
CA ALA A 187 2.57 19.03 -4.28
C ALA A 187 1.55 18.30 -3.39
N ILE A 188 1.91 17.12 -2.86
CA ILE A 188 1.06 16.34 -1.95
C ILE A 188 1.32 16.62 -0.46
N GLY A 189 2.20 17.59 -0.16
CA GLY A 189 2.43 18.12 1.18
C GLY A 189 3.65 17.58 1.91
N ALA A 190 4.67 17.10 1.20
CA ALA A 190 5.98 16.86 1.79
C ALA A 190 6.61 18.17 2.30
N ASP A 191 7.24 18.14 3.48
CA ASP A 191 7.88 19.33 4.05
C ASP A 191 9.27 19.54 3.44
N LEU A 192 10.08 18.49 3.34
CA LEU A 192 11.42 18.51 2.76
C LEU A 192 11.60 17.35 1.79
N VAL A 193 12.21 17.61 0.63
CA VAL A 193 12.50 16.59 -0.40
C VAL A 193 13.89 16.78 -0.97
N PHE A 194 14.70 15.70 -0.95
CA PHE A 194 16.08 15.71 -1.44
C PHE A 194 16.34 14.51 -2.36
N LEU A 195 17.43 14.58 -3.13
CA LEU A 195 17.92 13.42 -3.88
C LEU A 195 18.49 12.37 -2.92
N ASP A 196 18.34 11.10 -3.27
CA ASP A 196 18.81 9.97 -2.47
C ASP A 196 20.28 9.67 -2.77
N ASP A 197 21.15 10.64 -2.47
CA ASP A 197 22.60 10.60 -2.63
C ASP A 197 23.33 11.29 -1.46
N ALA A 198 24.64 11.41 -1.55
CA ALA A 198 25.46 12.01 -0.48
C ALA A 198 25.24 13.52 -0.34
N ASP A 199 25.04 14.22 -1.47
CA ASP A 199 24.78 15.66 -1.46
C ASP A 199 23.40 15.96 -0.88
N GLY A 200 22.38 15.17 -1.25
CA GLY A 200 21.06 15.25 -0.68
C GLY A 200 21.02 14.97 0.82
N LEU A 201 21.83 14.02 1.32
CA LEU A 201 21.98 13.80 2.76
C LEU A 201 22.58 15.04 3.47
N THR A 202 23.61 15.64 2.87
CA THR A 202 24.24 16.84 3.42
C THR A 202 23.25 18.00 3.46
N ALA A 203 22.52 18.23 2.38
CA ALA A 203 21.47 19.25 2.30
C ALA A 203 20.32 19.00 3.31
N ALA A 204 19.92 17.73 3.49
CA ALA A 204 18.89 17.36 4.45
C ALA A 204 19.31 17.67 5.89
N LYS A 205 20.56 17.39 6.27
CA LYS A 205 21.11 17.74 7.60
C LYS A 205 21.13 19.24 7.83
N ALA A 206 21.59 20.00 6.83
CA ALA A 206 21.59 21.47 6.91
C ALA A 206 20.18 22.02 7.08
N ALA A 207 19.21 21.57 6.28
CA ALA A 207 17.82 22.01 6.35
C ALA A 207 17.16 21.70 7.71
N LEU A 208 17.44 20.55 8.32
CA LEU A 208 16.97 20.21 9.67
C LEU A 208 17.59 21.15 10.72
N ALA A 209 18.90 21.43 10.60
CA ALA A 209 19.59 22.33 11.52
C ALA A 209 19.08 23.77 11.40
N ASP A 210 18.92 24.29 10.19
CA ASP A 210 18.39 25.64 9.92
C ASP A 210 16.95 25.83 10.43
N ALA A 211 16.14 24.75 10.38
CA ALA A 211 14.80 24.73 10.93
C ALA A 211 14.76 24.59 12.46
N GLY A 212 15.91 24.43 13.15
CA GLY A 212 15.97 24.10 14.56
C GLY A 212 15.23 22.79 14.90
N ALA A 213 15.11 21.89 13.93
CA ALA A 213 14.31 20.69 14.03
C ALA A 213 15.02 19.62 14.88
N PRO A 214 14.29 18.88 15.74
CA PRO A 214 14.86 17.71 16.38
C PRO A 214 15.19 16.66 15.32
N ALA A 215 16.20 15.83 15.60
CA ALA A 215 16.52 14.70 14.72
C ALA A 215 15.31 13.76 14.56
N PRO A 216 15.08 13.21 13.35
CA PRO A 216 13.96 12.28 13.12
C PRO A 216 13.93 11.11 14.09
N ALA A 217 12.74 10.78 14.62
CA ALA A 217 12.53 9.64 15.50
C ALA A 217 12.21 8.35 14.74
N LEU A 218 11.75 8.47 13.50
CA LEU A 218 11.29 7.36 12.67
C LEU A 218 11.86 7.46 11.26
N ALA A 219 12.45 6.37 10.79
CA ALA A 219 12.95 6.21 9.42
C ALA A 219 12.26 5.04 8.73
N LEU A 220 11.71 5.27 7.54
CA LEU A 220 10.94 4.31 6.75
C LEU A 220 11.73 3.92 5.50
N ASN A 221 12.19 2.67 5.45
CA ASN A 221 13.07 2.17 4.41
C ASN A 221 12.36 1.18 3.48
N ALA A 222 12.28 1.54 2.19
CA ALA A 222 11.78 0.68 1.12
C ALA A 222 12.88 0.18 0.18
N VAL A 223 14.12 0.70 0.30
CA VAL A 223 15.17 0.54 -0.71
C VAL A 223 16.25 -0.47 -0.29
N GLY A 224 16.85 -0.28 0.88
CA GLY A 224 18.02 -1.05 1.32
C GLY A 224 19.35 -0.36 0.98
N GLY A 225 20.47 -1.06 1.19
CA GLY A 225 21.82 -0.61 0.82
C GLY A 225 22.21 0.76 1.40
N ASP A 226 22.88 1.58 0.60
CA ASP A 226 23.35 2.92 1.01
C ASP A 226 22.19 3.92 1.24
N SER A 227 21.05 3.74 0.58
CA SER A 227 19.86 4.52 0.84
C SER A 227 19.34 4.34 2.29
N ALA A 228 19.33 3.09 2.77
CA ALA A 228 18.98 2.80 4.16
C ALA A 228 19.98 3.39 5.15
N LEU A 229 21.30 3.39 4.79
CA LEU A 229 22.34 3.97 5.64
C LEU A 229 22.15 5.49 5.82
N ARG A 230 21.74 6.21 4.76
CA ARG A 230 21.43 7.64 4.85
C ARG A 230 20.28 7.92 5.83
N LEU A 231 19.26 7.05 5.86
CA LEU A 231 18.17 7.18 6.83
C LEU A 231 18.67 6.95 8.28
N LEU A 232 19.51 5.94 8.50
CA LEU A 232 20.10 5.66 9.82
C LEU A 232 20.94 6.83 10.33
N ASP A 233 21.64 7.50 9.42
CA ASP A 233 22.50 8.65 9.78
C ASP A 233 21.69 9.88 10.23
N LEU A 234 20.47 10.06 9.73
CA LEU A 234 19.56 11.14 10.12
C LEU A 234 18.82 10.88 11.43
N LEU A 235 18.65 9.62 11.84
CA LEU A 235 17.93 9.29 13.07
C LEU A 235 18.60 9.88 14.31
N GLY A 236 17.77 10.36 15.22
CA GLY A 236 18.20 10.74 16.58
C GLY A 236 18.50 9.53 17.48
N ILE A 237 18.90 9.82 18.72
CA ILE A 237 19.11 8.80 19.77
C ILE A 237 17.78 8.09 20.03
N GLY A 238 17.81 6.75 20.13
CA GLY A 238 16.61 5.92 20.31
C GLY A 238 15.72 5.80 19.08
N GLY A 239 16.15 6.36 17.94
CA GLY A 239 15.36 6.38 16.70
C GLY A 239 15.05 4.98 16.16
N ASN A 240 13.89 4.85 15.52
CA ASN A 240 13.40 3.60 14.91
C ASN A 240 13.65 3.60 13.41
N HIS A 241 14.34 2.58 12.91
CA HIS A 241 14.49 2.30 11.49
C HIS A 241 13.61 1.12 11.09
N VAL A 242 12.59 1.37 10.27
CA VAL A 242 11.60 0.36 9.85
C VAL A 242 11.80 0.02 8.39
N THR A 243 12.15 -1.24 8.11
CA THR A 243 12.29 -1.75 6.73
C THR A 243 11.02 -2.47 6.32
N TYR A 244 10.38 -2.00 5.25
CA TYR A 244 9.16 -2.59 4.68
C TYR A 244 9.29 -2.97 3.19
N GLY A 245 10.44 -2.69 2.58
CA GLY A 245 10.74 -3.03 1.19
C GLY A 245 12.24 -3.23 0.97
N ALA A 246 12.59 -3.76 -0.21
CA ALA A 246 13.96 -4.07 -0.61
C ALA A 246 14.19 -3.80 -2.11
N MET A 247 13.80 -2.59 -2.59
CA MET A 247 13.79 -2.25 -4.02
C MET A 247 15.17 -2.36 -4.68
N ALA A 248 16.26 -2.07 -3.96
CA ALA A 248 17.62 -2.21 -4.46
C ALA A 248 18.15 -3.66 -4.43
N ARG A 249 17.41 -4.60 -3.81
CA ARG A 249 17.86 -5.98 -3.59
C ARG A 249 19.23 -6.08 -2.90
N GLN A 250 19.55 -5.09 -2.07
CA GLN A 250 20.80 -5.01 -1.31
C GLN A 250 20.49 -5.15 0.18
N ALA A 251 21.36 -5.87 0.90
CA ALA A 251 21.28 -5.99 2.34
C ALA A 251 21.45 -4.63 3.04
N LEU A 252 20.91 -4.51 4.26
CA LEU A 252 21.15 -3.35 5.10
C LEU A 252 22.61 -3.28 5.51
N LYS A 253 23.21 -2.10 5.35
CA LYS A 253 24.53 -1.77 5.91
C LYS A 253 24.30 -0.95 7.17
N VAL A 254 24.56 -1.55 8.34
CA VAL A 254 24.36 -0.91 9.64
C VAL A 254 25.68 -0.77 10.35
N PRO A 255 26.31 0.42 10.36
CA PRO A 255 27.54 0.64 11.13
C PRO A 255 27.29 0.45 12.63
N ASN A 256 28.10 -0.37 13.27
CA ASN A 256 28.00 -0.64 14.70
C ASN A 256 28.01 0.64 15.54
N GLY A 257 28.79 1.65 15.16
CA GLY A 257 28.86 2.93 15.86
C GLY A 257 27.50 3.66 15.87
N LEU A 258 26.78 3.69 14.75
CA LEU A 258 25.43 4.29 14.71
C LEU A 258 24.47 3.50 15.60
N LEU A 259 24.50 2.18 15.53
CA LEU A 259 23.61 1.33 16.32
C LEU A 259 23.86 1.49 17.82
N ILE A 260 25.14 1.46 18.25
CA ILE A 260 25.52 1.53 19.66
C ILE A 260 25.31 2.96 20.22
N PHE A 261 25.93 3.97 19.59
CA PHE A 261 25.98 5.31 20.17
C PHE A 261 24.68 6.11 20.02
N LYS A 262 23.83 5.71 19.07
CA LYS A 262 22.47 6.26 18.97
C LYS A 262 21.40 5.35 19.54
N THR A 263 21.75 4.17 20.08
CA THR A 263 20.79 3.18 20.61
C THR A 263 19.61 2.91 19.66
N LEU A 264 19.92 2.76 18.36
CA LEU A 264 18.89 2.64 17.32
C LEU A 264 18.14 1.32 17.42
N VAL A 265 16.84 1.36 17.10
CA VAL A 265 15.99 0.18 16.97
C VAL A 265 15.77 -0.13 15.50
N LEU A 266 16.16 -1.31 15.06
CA LEU A 266 15.91 -1.80 13.71
C LEU A 266 14.81 -2.85 13.73
N ARG A 267 13.82 -2.71 12.85
CA ARG A 267 12.73 -3.68 12.72
C ARG A 267 12.24 -3.82 11.29
N GLY A 268 11.64 -4.97 11.00
CA GLY A 268 10.89 -5.17 9.76
C GLY A 268 9.41 -4.82 9.96
N PHE A 269 8.74 -4.46 8.87
CA PHE A 269 7.30 -4.30 8.83
C PHE A 269 6.73 -5.07 7.63
N TRP A 270 5.75 -5.92 7.91
CA TRP A 270 4.96 -6.59 6.89
C TRP A 270 3.47 -6.37 7.18
N LEU A 271 2.78 -5.73 6.24
CA LEU A 271 1.38 -5.33 6.39
C LEU A 271 0.49 -6.47 6.90
N SER A 272 0.59 -7.67 6.30
CA SER A 272 -0.26 -8.82 6.70
C SER A 272 -0.04 -9.20 8.16
N ARG A 273 1.22 -9.26 8.62
CA ARG A 273 1.55 -9.57 10.02
C ARG A 273 1.06 -8.50 10.98
N TRP A 274 1.20 -7.23 10.59
CA TRP A 274 0.68 -6.13 11.39
C TRP A 274 -0.85 -6.19 11.49
N GLN A 275 -1.55 -6.46 10.39
CA GLN A 275 -3.01 -6.62 10.39
C GLN A 275 -3.46 -7.77 11.29
N GLU A 276 -2.75 -8.91 11.28
CA GLU A 276 -3.01 -10.06 12.14
C GLU A 276 -2.81 -9.75 13.65
N SER A 277 -2.02 -8.72 13.99
CA SER A 277 -1.75 -8.32 15.37
C SER A 277 -2.72 -7.27 15.92
N LEU A 278 -3.64 -6.77 15.09
CA LEU A 278 -4.61 -5.76 15.52
C LEU A 278 -5.76 -6.38 16.33
N GLU A 279 -6.27 -5.61 17.28
CA GLU A 279 -7.49 -5.96 18.00
C GLU A 279 -8.70 -6.07 17.06
N PRO A 280 -9.68 -6.91 17.38
CA PRO A 280 -10.92 -7.03 16.61
C PRO A 280 -11.57 -5.66 16.36
N GLY A 281 -11.94 -5.39 15.12
CA GLY A 281 -12.55 -4.13 14.70
C GLY A 281 -11.58 -2.99 14.38
N ALA A 282 -10.35 -3.01 14.88
CA ALA A 282 -9.38 -1.95 14.62
C ALA A 282 -9.08 -1.79 13.12
N LEU A 283 -9.00 -2.89 12.40
CA LEU A 283 -8.76 -2.87 10.94
C LEU A 283 -9.90 -2.16 10.19
N THR A 284 -11.13 -2.40 10.59
CA THR A 284 -12.33 -1.73 10.06
C THR A 284 -12.23 -0.22 10.24
N GLU A 285 -11.93 0.24 11.46
CA GLU A 285 -11.80 1.68 11.76
C GLU A 285 -10.67 2.34 10.97
N ILE A 286 -9.55 1.64 10.78
CA ILE A 286 -8.44 2.12 9.97
C ILE A 286 -8.89 2.33 8.52
N TYR A 287 -9.53 1.34 7.90
CA TYR A 287 -9.99 1.47 6.52
C TYR A 287 -11.07 2.53 6.34
N LEU A 288 -12.00 2.67 7.29
CA LEU A 288 -12.99 3.74 7.27
C LEU A 288 -12.33 5.12 7.40
N THR A 289 -11.30 5.24 8.24
CA THR A 289 -10.52 6.48 8.37
C THR A 289 -9.78 6.81 7.07
N LEU A 290 -9.12 5.83 6.45
CA LEU A 290 -8.45 6.00 5.17
C LEU A 290 -9.43 6.37 4.05
N ALA A 291 -10.61 5.77 4.02
CA ALA A 291 -11.67 6.13 3.08
C ALA A 291 -12.17 7.56 3.29
N ARG A 292 -12.35 7.99 4.55
CA ARG A 292 -12.70 9.39 4.85
C ARG A 292 -11.63 10.37 4.37
N LEU A 293 -10.35 10.06 4.60
CA LEU A 293 -9.24 10.88 4.10
C LEU A 293 -9.23 10.94 2.57
N ALA A 294 -9.52 9.84 1.89
CA ALA A 294 -9.64 9.80 0.44
C ALA A 294 -10.81 10.69 -0.06
N ASN A 295 -11.96 10.60 0.59
CA ASN A 295 -13.17 11.35 0.21
C ASN A 295 -13.02 12.88 0.36
N ILE A 296 -12.23 13.33 1.33
CA ILE A 296 -11.94 14.78 1.52
C ILE A 296 -10.67 15.24 0.79
N GLY A 297 -10.12 14.41 -0.10
CA GLY A 297 -8.96 14.74 -0.92
C GLY A 297 -7.60 14.80 -0.18
N ARG A 298 -7.55 14.34 1.07
CA ARG A 298 -6.30 14.30 1.87
C ARG A 298 -5.47 13.05 1.66
N LEU A 299 -6.03 12.04 1.00
CA LEU A 299 -5.35 10.81 0.63
C LEU A 299 -5.75 10.43 -0.79
N GLN A 300 -4.89 10.73 -1.75
CA GLN A 300 -5.13 10.45 -3.15
C GLN A 300 -3.94 9.69 -3.73
N GLN A 301 -4.22 8.60 -4.42
CA GLN A 301 -3.20 7.86 -5.14
C GLN A 301 -3.31 8.16 -6.64
N GLN A 302 -2.20 8.52 -7.24
CA GLN A 302 -2.15 8.76 -8.67
C GLN A 302 -2.36 7.46 -9.44
N ILE A 303 -3.28 7.49 -10.41
CA ILE A 303 -3.57 6.39 -11.33
C ILE A 303 -2.91 6.71 -12.65
N ALA A 304 -1.99 5.86 -13.08
CA ALA A 304 -1.29 6.01 -14.35
C ALA A 304 -2.16 5.55 -15.53
N ALA A 305 -2.89 4.45 -15.35
CA ALA A 305 -3.80 3.91 -16.34
C ALA A 305 -4.77 2.91 -15.73
N THR A 306 -5.92 2.76 -16.41
CA THR A 306 -6.88 1.68 -16.19
C THR A 306 -6.98 0.82 -17.44
N TYR A 307 -7.09 -0.48 -17.29
CA TYR A 307 -7.23 -1.45 -18.37
C TYR A 307 -8.44 -2.33 -18.13
N PRO A 308 -9.31 -2.55 -19.11
CA PRO A 308 -10.31 -3.61 -18.99
C PRO A 308 -9.60 -4.95 -18.79
N ILE A 309 -10.24 -5.88 -18.06
CA ILE A 309 -9.62 -7.19 -17.73
C ILE A 309 -9.19 -7.97 -18.99
N GLU A 310 -9.80 -7.69 -20.12
CA GLU A 310 -9.43 -8.25 -21.43
C GLU A 310 -8.00 -7.89 -21.85
N GLU A 311 -7.51 -6.73 -21.40
CA GLU A 311 -6.19 -6.18 -21.72
C GLU A 311 -5.17 -6.44 -20.60
N TYR A 312 -5.40 -7.43 -19.74
CA TYR A 312 -4.58 -7.69 -18.55
C TYR A 312 -3.08 -7.86 -18.87
N LEU A 313 -2.70 -8.42 -20.01
CA LEU A 313 -1.29 -8.56 -20.38
C LEU A 313 -0.62 -7.21 -20.62
N ALA A 314 -1.30 -6.26 -21.26
CA ALA A 314 -0.81 -4.89 -21.39
C ALA A 314 -0.72 -4.20 -20.02
N ALA A 315 -1.71 -4.42 -19.15
CA ALA A 315 -1.71 -3.92 -17.78
C ALA A 315 -0.52 -4.47 -16.96
N LEU A 316 -0.22 -5.77 -17.04
CA LEU A 316 0.92 -6.40 -16.39
C LEU A 316 2.24 -5.81 -16.88
N THR A 317 2.38 -5.66 -18.21
CA THR A 317 3.57 -5.05 -18.83
C THR A 317 3.76 -3.61 -18.35
N HIS A 318 2.71 -2.78 -18.36
CA HIS A 318 2.77 -1.41 -17.86
C HIS A 318 3.09 -1.37 -16.37
N ALA A 319 2.46 -2.24 -15.56
CA ALA A 319 2.71 -2.32 -14.13
C ALA A 319 4.15 -2.72 -13.77
N ALA A 320 4.84 -3.45 -14.64
CA ALA A 320 6.24 -3.83 -14.46
C ALA A 320 7.23 -2.70 -14.79
N THR A 321 6.83 -1.64 -15.50
CA THR A 321 7.74 -0.54 -15.86
C THR A 321 8.14 0.30 -14.65
N SER A 322 9.40 0.68 -14.58
CA SER A 322 9.95 1.47 -13.47
C SER A 322 9.62 2.97 -13.53
N ALA A 323 9.23 3.47 -14.71
CA ALA A 323 8.98 4.89 -14.96
C ALA A 323 7.49 5.28 -14.95
N ARG A 324 6.60 4.36 -14.57
CA ARG A 324 5.17 4.68 -14.50
C ARG A 324 4.89 5.74 -13.44
N ASN A 325 4.08 6.71 -13.79
CA ASN A 325 3.67 7.76 -12.87
C ASN A 325 2.29 7.42 -12.26
N GLY A 326 2.28 6.52 -11.28
CA GLY A 326 1.06 6.12 -10.59
C GLY A 326 0.78 4.61 -10.63
N LYS A 327 -0.43 4.25 -10.24
CA LYS A 327 -0.91 2.87 -10.15
C LYS A 327 -1.57 2.45 -11.46
N VAL A 328 -1.42 1.17 -11.77
CA VAL A 328 -2.15 0.51 -12.89
C VAL A 328 -3.26 -0.33 -12.28
N LEU A 329 -4.48 -0.18 -12.80
CA LEU A 329 -5.65 -0.93 -12.35
C LEU A 329 -6.26 -1.73 -13.49
N LEU A 330 -6.80 -2.89 -13.14
CA LEU A 330 -7.77 -3.61 -13.96
C LEU A 330 -9.17 -3.10 -13.62
N THR A 331 -10.04 -3.00 -14.63
CA THR A 331 -11.47 -2.67 -14.51
C THR A 331 -12.33 -3.81 -15.06
N PHE A 332 -13.61 -3.94 -14.56
CA PHE A 332 -14.46 -5.10 -14.81
C PHE A 332 -15.86 -4.71 -15.29
#